data_d4b6ba4b7a3f89613770ad0834348a19
#
_entry.id   d4b6ba4b7a3f89613770ad0834348a19
#
_cell.length_a   1.000
_cell.length_b   1.000
_cell.length_c   1.000
_cell.angle_alpha   90.00
_cell.angle_beta   90.00
_cell.angle_gamma   90.00
#
_symmetry.space_group_name_H-M   'P 1'
#
loop_
_entity.id
_entity.type
_entity.pdbx_description
1 polymer ?
#
loop_
_entity_poly.entity_id
_entity_poly.type
_entity_poly.pdbx_seq_one_letter_code
_entity_poly.pdbx_strand_id
1 'polypeptide(L)'
;MIEIYKRQFRDLAQVIAQIKNRNYRFIIYMDDLSFEEFEIEYKYLKAIIEGGLEVRPDNILIYATSNRRHLINETWKDRNDVTQEDGIYKSDTMQEKLSLVNRFGCTIYYGQPTQKEYYKIVCELAKKQGLELDDDFLCAEARKWELHHGGISGRAAQQFINYLQGVADFSKK
;
A
#
# COMPACT_ATOMS: atom_id res chain seq x y z
N MET A 1 -6.90 -3.24 -16.48
CA MET A 1 -6.36 -3.54 -15.14
C MET A 1 -7.17 -4.69 -14.58
N ILE A 2 -6.51 -5.63 -13.91
CA ILE A 2 -7.11 -6.82 -13.27
C ILE A 2 -6.70 -6.76 -11.80
N GLU A 3 -7.67 -6.69 -10.90
CA GLU A 3 -7.43 -6.72 -9.47
C GLU A 3 -7.46 -8.17 -8.98
N ILE A 4 -6.46 -8.57 -8.20
CA ILE A 4 -6.30 -9.92 -7.65
C ILE A 4 -6.11 -9.80 -6.14
N TYR A 5 -6.97 -10.48 -5.40
CA TYR A 5 -6.87 -10.58 -3.95
C TYR A 5 -5.99 -11.77 -3.55
N LYS A 6 -5.36 -11.69 -2.39
CA LYS A 6 -4.47 -12.71 -1.84
C LYS A 6 -5.02 -14.15 -1.95
N ARG A 7 -6.31 -14.35 -1.61
CA ARG A 7 -6.99 -15.66 -1.72
C ARG A 7 -7.03 -16.24 -3.14
N GLN A 8 -6.82 -15.40 -4.16
CA GLN A 8 -6.88 -15.78 -5.58
C GLN A 8 -5.49 -16.03 -6.19
N PHE A 9 -4.43 -16.00 -5.40
CA PHE A 9 -3.06 -16.21 -5.93
C PHE A 9 -2.86 -17.58 -6.54
N ARG A 10 -3.63 -18.58 -6.12
CA ARG A 10 -3.62 -19.91 -6.73
C ARG A 10 -4.07 -19.88 -8.19
N ASP A 11 -4.99 -18.98 -8.54
CA ASP A 11 -5.57 -18.86 -9.87
C ASP A 11 -4.77 -17.90 -10.77
N LEU A 12 -3.79 -17.19 -10.21
CA LEU A 12 -3.04 -16.15 -10.90
C LEU A 12 -2.32 -16.69 -12.16
N ALA A 13 -1.79 -17.90 -12.10
CA ALA A 13 -1.18 -18.56 -13.27
C ALA A 13 -2.18 -18.77 -14.41
N GLN A 14 -3.42 -19.15 -14.08
CA GLN A 14 -4.48 -19.31 -15.09
C GLN A 14 -4.89 -17.98 -15.70
N VAL A 15 -5.00 -16.92 -14.88
CA VAL A 15 -5.28 -15.56 -15.36
C VAL A 15 -4.19 -15.12 -16.35
N ILE A 16 -2.92 -15.30 -15.98
CA ILE A 16 -1.79 -14.97 -16.86
C ILE A 16 -1.84 -15.77 -18.16
N ALA A 17 -2.11 -17.08 -18.10
CA ALA A 17 -2.21 -17.92 -19.29
C ALA A 17 -3.29 -17.45 -20.28
N GLN A 18 -4.39 -16.88 -19.78
CA GLN A 18 -5.48 -16.36 -20.63
C GLN A 18 -5.15 -15.02 -21.31
N ILE A 19 -4.24 -14.21 -20.73
CA ILE A 19 -3.96 -12.86 -21.21
C ILE A 19 -2.59 -12.72 -21.87
N LYS A 20 -1.64 -13.64 -21.64
CA LYS A 20 -0.25 -13.55 -22.12
C LYS A 20 -0.11 -13.41 -23.64
N ASN A 21 -1.02 -14.02 -24.41
CA ASN A 21 -0.98 -13.99 -25.87
C ASN A 21 -1.90 -12.94 -26.50
N ARG A 22 -2.53 -12.08 -25.67
CA ARG A 22 -3.42 -11.02 -26.16
C ARG A 22 -2.61 -9.78 -26.57
N ASN A 23 -3.04 -9.13 -27.63
CA ASN A 23 -2.40 -7.89 -28.13
C ASN A 23 -2.79 -6.64 -27.30
N TYR A 24 -2.81 -6.78 -25.97
CA TYR A 24 -3.08 -5.70 -25.03
C TYR A 24 -2.06 -5.75 -23.90
N ARG A 25 -1.79 -4.61 -23.30
CA ARG A 25 -0.99 -4.51 -22.05
C ARG A 25 -1.91 -4.63 -20.85
N PHE A 26 -1.51 -5.44 -19.88
CA PHE A 26 -2.27 -5.71 -18.67
C PHE A 26 -1.50 -5.26 -17.44
N ILE A 27 -2.21 -4.72 -16.48
CA ILE A 27 -1.72 -4.47 -15.13
C ILE A 27 -2.49 -5.41 -14.20
N ILE A 28 -1.77 -6.28 -13.50
CA ILE A 28 -2.29 -7.06 -12.40
C ILE A 28 -2.01 -6.26 -11.13
N TYR A 29 -3.07 -5.89 -10.42
CA TYR A 29 -3.01 -5.05 -9.24
C TYR A 29 -3.36 -5.85 -8.00
N MET A 30 -2.54 -5.72 -6.95
CA MET A 30 -2.70 -6.35 -5.65
C MET A 30 -2.69 -5.27 -4.58
N ASP A 31 -3.83 -5.08 -3.92
CA ASP A 31 -3.94 -4.08 -2.85
C ASP A 31 -3.64 -4.68 -1.49
N ASP A 32 -2.99 -3.89 -0.63
CA ASP A 32 -2.63 -4.23 0.76
C ASP A 32 -1.94 -5.59 0.90
N LEU A 33 -0.95 -5.83 0.03
CA LEU A 33 -0.19 -7.08 0.01
C LEU A 33 0.62 -7.23 1.29
N SER A 34 0.31 -8.26 2.06
CA SER A 34 1.04 -8.65 3.28
C SER A 34 0.97 -10.15 3.50
N PHE A 35 2.01 -10.72 4.09
CA PHE A 35 2.06 -12.14 4.40
C PHE A 35 2.34 -12.35 5.89
N GLU A 36 1.67 -13.31 6.49
CA GLU A 36 1.98 -13.78 7.82
C GLU A 36 3.07 -14.87 7.79
N GLU A 37 3.64 -15.19 8.93
CA GLU A 37 4.82 -16.04 9.04
C GLU A 37 4.66 -17.41 8.36
N PHE A 38 3.48 -18.02 8.47
CA PHE A 38 3.21 -19.38 7.96
C PHE A 38 2.34 -19.44 6.70
N GLU A 39 2.10 -18.32 6.03
CA GLU A 39 1.29 -18.31 4.81
C GLU A 39 2.05 -18.87 3.60
N ILE A 40 1.37 -19.74 2.85
CA ILE A 40 1.93 -20.41 1.67
C ILE A 40 1.73 -19.54 0.41
N GLU A 41 0.81 -18.59 0.46
CA GLU A 41 0.40 -17.75 -0.68
C GLU A 41 1.55 -16.98 -1.30
N TYR A 42 2.56 -16.60 -0.52
CA TYR A 42 3.75 -15.94 -1.03
C TYR A 42 4.53 -16.81 -2.05
N LYS A 43 4.48 -18.15 -1.92
CA LYS A 43 5.17 -19.08 -2.84
C LYS A 43 4.56 -19.03 -4.24
N TYR A 44 3.24 -18.90 -4.33
CA TYR A 44 2.56 -18.73 -5.62
C TYR A 44 2.95 -17.43 -6.29
N LEU A 45 2.95 -16.34 -5.55
CA LEU A 45 3.36 -15.05 -6.07
C LEU A 45 4.84 -15.04 -6.47
N LYS A 46 5.70 -15.60 -5.65
CA LYS A 46 7.13 -15.75 -5.94
C LYS A 46 7.36 -16.49 -7.25
N ALA A 47 6.73 -17.66 -7.43
CA ALA A 47 6.87 -18.47 -8.65
C ALA A 47 6.45 -17.69 -9.91
N ILE A 48 5.43 -16.84 -9.81
CA ILE A 48 4.93 -16.05 -10.94
C ILE A 48 5.84 -14.86 -11.25
N ILE A 49 6.32 -14.14 -10.22
CA ILE A 49 7.21 -12.99 -10.43
C ILE A 49 8.58 -13.46 -10.96
N GLU A 50 9.06 -14.63 -10.52
CA GLU A 50 10.30 -15.23 -11.00
C GLU A 50 10.19 -15.80 -12.43
N GLY A 51 8.97 -15.97 -12.93
CA GLY A 51 8.72 -16.57 -14.23
C GLY A 51 8.61 -18.09 -14.22
N GLY A 52 8.84 -18.77 -13.07
CA GLY A 52 8.70 -20.22 -12.92
C GLY A 52 9.34 -21.00 -14.08
N LEU A 53 8.55 -21.89 -14.73
CA LEU A 53 8.93 -22.60 -15.96
C LEU A 53 8.71 -21.76 -17.24
N GLU A 54 7.98 -20.66 -17.18
CA GLU A 54 7.72 -19.74 -18.29
C GLU A 54 8.26 -18.34 -17.95
N VAL A 55 8.90 -17.70 -18.93
CA VAL A 55 9.33 -16.31 -18.82
C VAL A 55 8.10 -15.42 -18.64
N ARG A 56 8.19 -14.43 -17.74
CA ARG A 56 7.12 -13.46 -17.53
C ARG A 56 6.76 -12.77 -18.85
N PRO A 57 5.48 -12.75 -19.25
CA PRO A 57 5.06 -12.12 -20.49
C PRO A 57 5.32 -10.61 -20.48
N ASP A 58 5.87 -10.07 -21.57
CA ASP A 58 6.22 -8.64 -21.70
C ASP A 58 5.00 -7.70 -21.68
N ASN A 59 3.82 -8.25 -21.92
CA ASN A 59 2.57 -7.51 -21.93
C ASN A 59 1.90 -7.41 -20.53
N ILE A 60 2.53 -7.92 -19.45
CA ILE A 60 1.97 -7.96 -18.11
C ILE A 60 2.89 -7.23 -17.13
N LEU A 61 2.32 -6.26 -16.41
CA LEU A 61 2.95 -5.61 -15.26
C LEU A 61 2.23 -6.01 -13.97
N ILE A 62 2.98 -6.23 -12.90
CA ILE A 62 2.45 -6.53 -11.58
C ILE A 62 2.69 -5.32 -10.68
N TYR A 63 1.61 -4.75 -10.14
CA TYR A 63 1.62 -3.67 -9.17
C TYR A 63 1.07 -4.18 -7.85
N ALA A 64 1.76 -3.87 -6.78
CA ALA A 64 1.30 -4.19 -5.43
C ALA A 64 1.42 -2.96 -4.52
N THR A 65 0.44 -2.74 -3.66
CA THR A 65 0.58 -1.84 -2.51
C THR A 65 0.79 -2.64 -1.25
N SER A 66 1.45 -2.06 -0.27
CA SER A 66 1.62 -2.67 1.04
C SER A 66 1.82 -1.62 2.11
N ASN A 67 1.22 -1.83 3.25
CA ASN A 67 1.47 -1.07 4.48
C ASN A 67 2.67 -1.64 5.26
N ARG A 68 3.31 -2.71 4.77
CA ARG A 68 4.45 -3.37 5.39
C ARG A 68 5.71 -3.15 4.57
N ARG A 69 6.77 -2.70 5.21
CA ARG A 69 8.04 -2.37 4.53
C ARG A 69 8.63 -3.57 3.77
N HIS A 70 8.46 -4.78 4.31
CA HIS A 70 9.00 -6.01 3.75
C HIS A 70 7.93 -7.03 3.37
N LEU A 71 6.67 -6.61 3.20
CA LEU A 71 5.52 -7.49 2.96
C LEU A 71 5.25 -8.51 4.08
N ILE A 72 5.89 -8.38 5.23
CA ILE A 72 5.83 -9.32 6.35
C ILE A 72 5.32 -8.60 7.60
N ASN A 73 4.57 -9.32 8.41
CA ASN A 73 4.17 -8.87 9.73
C ASN A 73 5.35 -9.09 10.69
N GLU A 74 6.13 -8.04 10.96
CA GLU A 74 7.18 -8.07 11.99
C GLU A 74 6.51 -8.14 13.35
N THR A 75 6.68 -9.23 14.08
CA THR A 75 6.22 -9.33 15.47
C THR A 75 7.22 -8.64 16.41
N TRP A 76 6.73 -8.15 17.57
CA TRP A 76 7.58 -7.52 18.58
C TRP A 76 8.73 -8.43 19.07
N LYS A 77 8.60 -9.75 18.91
CA LYS A 77 9.65 -10.72 19.22
C LYS A 77 10.83 -10.64 18.25
N ASP A 78 10.59 -10.27 17.00
CA ASP A 78 11.64 -10.19 15.98
C ASP A 78 12.61 -9.02 16.20
N ARG A 79 12.23 -8.04 17.02
CA ARG A 79 13.09 -6.91 17.41
C ARG A 79 14.03 -7.20 18.59
N ASN A 80 13.69 -8.16 19.44
CA ASN A 80 14.42 -8.40 20.70
C ASN A 80 15.13 -9.75 20.80
N ASP A 81 14.85 -10.71 19.92
CA ASP A 81 15.46 -12.04 19.96
C ASP A 81 16.68 -12.15 19.03
N VAL A 82 17.79 -11.59 19.49
CA VAL A 82 19.13 -12.10 19.19
C VAL A 82 19.45 -13.17 20.25
N THR A 83 18.62 -14.17 20.43
CA THR A 83 18.93 -15.35 21.26
C THR A 83 19.20 -16.55 20.35
N GLN A 84 20.36 -17.13 20.58
CA GLN A 84 21.16 -18.00 19.71
C GLN A 84 20.64 -19.44 19.47
N GLU A 85 19.46 -19.86 19.87
CA GLU A 85 19.09 -21.27 19.75
C GLU A 85 17.97 -21.63 18.76
N ASP A 86 17.14 -20.67 18.33
CA ASP A 86 16.09 -20.88 17.31
C ASP A 86 16.36 -20.12 15.99
N GLY A 87 17.52 -19.50 15.86
CA GLY A 87 17.83 -18.49 14.84
C GLY A 87 17.88 -19.01 13.40
N ILE A 88 18.16 -20.27 13.16
CA ILE A 88 18.46 -20.78 11.82
C ILE A 88 17.18 -20.91 10.98
N TYR A 89 16.10 -21.45 11.54
CA TYR A 89 14.85 -21.68 10.82
C TYR A 89 14.04 -20.38 10.56
N LYS A 90 14.06 -19.43 11.50
CA LYS A 90 13.42 -18.11 11.31
C LYS A 90 14.15 -17.26 10.28
N SER A 91 15.48 -17.38 10.23
CA SER A 91 16.32 -16.70 9.25
C SER A 91 15.98 -17.08 7.80
N ASP A 92 15.76 -18.36 7.52
CA ASP A 92 15.53 -18.87 6.17
C ASP A 92 14.15 -18.41 5.62
N THR A 93 13.10 -18.51 6.42
CA THR A 93 11.76 -18.05 6.02
C THR A 93 11.71 -16.54 5.82
N MET A 94 12.40 -15.78 6.67
CA MET A 94 12.52 -14.32 6.55
C MET A 94 13.31 -13.94 5.30
N GLN A 95 14.42 -14.61 5.03
CA GLN A 95 15.21 -14.40 3.82
C GLN A 95 14.43 -14.74 2.53
N GLU A 96 13.66 -15.83 2.54
CA GLU A 96 12.80 -16.17 1.40
C GLU A 96 11.75 -15.10 1.11
N LYS A 97 11.13 -14.52 2.14
CA LYS A 97 10.14 -13.45 1.98
C LYS A 97 10.77 -12.13 1.56
N LEU A 98 11.93 -11.77 2.11
CA LEU A 98 12.71 -10.63 1.66
C LEU A 98 13.11 -10.77 0.19
N SER A 99 13.40 -11.99 -0.26
CA SER A 99 13.68 -12.26 -1.66
C SER A 99 12.53 -11.90 -2.60
N LEU A 100 11.28 -11.99 -2.12
CA LEU A 100 10.10 -11.58 -2.90
C LEU A 100 10.06 -10.07 -3.15
N VAL A 101 10.37 -9.25 -2.12
CA VAL A 101 10.41 -7.79 -2.26
C VAL A 101 11.45 -7.37 -3.29
N ASN A 102 12.62 -7.99 -3.27
CA ASN A 102 13.72 -7.69 -4.19
C ASN A 102 13.41 -8.04 -5.66
N ARG A 103 12.33 -8.76 -5.92
CA ARG A 103 11.89 -9.10 -7.29
C ARG A 103 10.98 -8.06 -7.93
N PHE A 104 10.45 -7.14 -7.14
CA PHE A 104 9.81 -5.95 -7.68
C PHE A 104 10.90 -5.01 -8.21
N GLY A 105 10.87 -4.73 -9.50
CA GLY A 105 11.90 -3.90 -10.15
C GLY A 105 11.88 -2.43 -9.75
N CYS A 106 10.78 -1.95 -9.14
CA CYS A 106 10.61 -0.58 -8.66
C CYS A 106 9.84 -0.58 -7.35
N THR A 107 10.37 0.09 -6.35
CA THR A 107 9.70 0.31 -5.07
C THR A 107 9.54 1.81 -4.83
N ILE A 108 8.30 2.26 -4.62
CA ILE A 108 7.99 3.65 -4.33
C ILE A 108 7.53 3.72 -2.87
N TYR A 109 8.25 4.49 -2.08
CA TYR A 109 7.93 4.69 -0.67
C TYR A 109 7.04 5.91 -0.47
N TYR A 110 5.88 5.70 0.13
CA TYR A 110 4.98 6.75 0.57
C TYR A 110 5.07 6.89 2.09
N GLY A 111 5.93 7.81 2.55
CA GLY A 111 6.08 8.11 3.98
C GLY A 111 4.92 8.91 4.54
N GLN A 112 4.86 8.99 5.87
CA GLN A 112 3.97 9.92 6.54
C GLN A 112 4.42 11.35 6.18
N PRO A 113 3.50 12.25 5.76
CA PRO A 113 3.86 13.63 5.46
C PRO A 113 4.34 14.36 6.72
N THR A 114 5.21 15.32 6.54
CA THR A 114 5.51 16.30 7.59
C THR A 114 4.29 17.19 7.84
N GLN A 115 4.26 17.89 8.97
CA GLN A 115 3.17 18.81 9.28
C GLN A 115 2.99 19.90 8.22
N LYS A 116 4.09 20.40 7.66
CA LYS A 116 4.07 21.40 6.58
C LYS A 116 3.45 20.84 5.30
N GLU A 117 3.80 19.61 4.94
CA GLU A 117 3.23 18.93 3.78
C GLU A 117 1.76 18.60 4.00
N TYR A 118 1.38 18.21 5.21
CA TYR A 118 -0.03 17.97 5.55
C TYR A 118 -0.88 19.22 5.34
N TYR A 119 -0.45 20.39 5.83
CA TYR A 119 -1.17 21.64 5.60
C TYR A 119 -1.25 22.01 4.13
N LYS A 120 -0.17 21.79 3.37
CA LYS A 120 -0.19 21.98 1.92
C LYS A 120 -1.23 21.08 1.25
N ILE A 121 -1.30 19.80 1.63
CA ILE A 121 -2.30 18.85 1.13
C ILE A 121 -3.72 19.35 1.45
N VAL A 122 -3.96 19.82 2.67
CA VAL A 122 -5.26 20.38 3.09
C VAL A 122 -5.67 21.56 2.23
N CYS A 123 -4.79 22.56 2.05
CA CYS A 123 -5.08 23.75 1.25
C CYS A 123 -5.34 23.40 -0.24
N GLU A 124 -4.54 22.47 -0.81
CA GLU A 124 -4.74 22.02 -2.19
C GLU A 124 -6.06 21.27 -2.37
N LEU A 125 -6.45 20.44 -1.41
CA LEU A 125 -7.73 19.73 -1.43
C LEU A 125 -8.90 20.69 -1.28
N ALA A 126 -8.82 21.71 -0.41
CA ALA A 126 -9.82 22.74 -0.24
C ALA A 126 -10.05 23.50 -1.56
N LYS A 127 -8.97 23.96 -2.20
CA LYS A 127 -9.02 24.64 -3.51
C LYS A 127 -9.64 23.75 -4.58
N LYS A 128 -9.25 22.47 -4.63
CA LYS A 128 -9.79 21.50 -5.59
C LYS A 128 -11.30 21.26 -5.41
N GLN A 129 -11.81 21.36 -4.20
CA GLN A 129 -13.24 21.20 -3.90
C GLN A 129 -14.03 22.51 -3.88
N GLY A 130 -13.39 23.64 -4.25
CA GLY A 130 -14.04 24.93 -4.33
C GLY A 130 -14.39 25.54 -2.98
N LEU A 131 -13.70 25.16 -1.89
CA LEU A 131 -13.83 25.78 -0.59
C LEU A 131 -12.95 27.03 -0.56
N GLU A 132 -13.57 28.20 -0.64
CA GLU A 132 -12.91 29.50 -0.54
C GLU A 132 -12.77 29.89 0.95
N LEU A 133 -11.80 29.28 1.63
CA LEU A 133 -11.47 29.54 3.02
C LEU A 133 -10.01 30.03 3.10
N ASP A 134 -9.75 30.85 4.11
CA ASP A 134 -8.41 31.35 4.38
C ASP A 134 -7.44 30.20 4.74
N ASP A 135 -6.23 30.23 4.19
CA ASP A 135 -5.22 29.17 4.37
C ASP A 135 -4.80 29.07 5.86
N ASP A 136 -4.72 30.17 6.61
CA ASP A 136 -4.38 30.16 8.04
C ASP A 136 -5.50 29.53 8.88
N PHE A 137 -6.76 29.82 8.55
CA PHE A 137 -7.91 29.18 9.17
C PHE A 137 -7.92 27.67 8.89
N LEU A 138 -7.70 27.28 7.64
CA LEU A 138 -7.63 25.85 7.26
C LEU A 138 -6.52 25.11 8.03
N CYS A 139 -5.34 25.71 8.16
CA CYS A 139 -4.23 25.12 8.89
C CYS A 139 -4.55 24.97 10.39
N ALA A 140 -5.17 25.98 11.00
CA ALA A 140 -5.53 25.96 12.41
C ALA A 140 -6.58 24.86 12.72
N GLU A 141 -7.62 24.75 11.88
CA GLU A 141 -8.66 23.73 12.04
C GLU A 141 -8.14 22.32 11.70
N ALA A 142 -7.29 22.19 10.68
CA ALA A 142 -6.64 20.92 10.35
C ALA A 142 -5.77 20.40 11.49
N ARG A 143 -5.10 21.30 12.24
CA ARG A 143 -4.34 20.93 13.43
C ARG A 143 -5.22 20.38 14.55
N LYS A 144 -6.39 20.96 14.78
CA LYS A 144 -7.36 20.44 15.75
C LYS A 144 -7.88 19.06 15.31
N TRP A 145 -8.14 18.93 14.01
CA TRP A 145 -8.61 17.67 13.43
C TRP A 145 -7.61 16.53 13.63
N GLU A 146 -6.31 16.76 13.34
CA GLU A 146 -5.27 15.74 13.48
C GLU A 146 -5.18 15.17 14.91
N LEU A 147 -5.33 16.05 15.93
CA LEU A 147 -5.27 15.66 17.34
C LEU A 147 -6.40 14.70 17.74
N HIS A 148 -7.56 14.79 17.10
CA HIS A 148 -8.74 13.99 17.43
C HIS A 148 -8.92 12.76 16.52
N HIS A 149 -8.26 12.71 15.34
CA HIS A 149 -8.54 11.73 14.30
C HIS A 149 -7.32 10.90 13.87
N GLY A 150 -6.35 10.70 14.75
CA GLY A 150 -5.28 9.70 14.55
C GLY A 150 -4.08 10.15 13.74
N GLY A 151 -3.83 11.47 13.66
CA GLY A 151 -2.58 12.02 13.13
C GLY A 151 -2.64 12.46 11.67
N ILE A 152 -1.44 12.77 11.13
CA ILE A 152 -1.26 13.37 9.81
C ILE A 152 -1.17 12.30 8.70
N SER A 153 -2.06 12.44 7.71
CA SER A 153 -2.02 11.61 6.48
C SER A 153 -2.85 12.28 5.38
N GLY A 154 -2.65 11.88 4.13
CA GLY A 154 -3.51 12.32 3.01
C GLY A 154 -4.98 11.92 3.22
N ARG A 155 -5.24 10.78 3.84
CA ARG A 155 -6.60 10.33 4.20
C ARG A 155 -7.23 11.22 5.26
N ALA A 156 -6.48 11.59 6.31
CA ALA A 156 -6.96 12.51 7.34
C ALA A 156 -7.27 13.89 6.76
N ALA A 157 -6.43 14.40 5.85
CA ALA A 157 -6.69 15.65 5.13
C ALA A 157 -7.98 15.59 4.31
N GLN A 158 -8.18 14.50 3.54
CA GLN A 158 -9.39 14.32 2.75
C GLN A 158 -10.66 14.24 3.62
N GLN A 159 -10.60 13.51 4.73
CA GLN A 159 -11.71 13.41 5.69
C GLN A 159 -12.04 14.76 6.31
N PHE A 160 -11.03 15.54 6.67
CA PHE A 160 -11.21 16.89 7.19
C PHE A 160 -11.91 17.81 6.19
N ILE A 161 -11.46 17.81 4.93
CA ILE A 161 -12.08 18.64 3.88
C ILE A 161 -13.52 18.20 3.60
N ASN A 162 -13.80 16.90 3.55
CA ASN A 162 -15.15 16.38 3.39
C ASN A 162 -16.06 16.81 4.56
N TYR A 163 -15.54 16.83 5.79
CA TYR A 163 -16.26 17.33 6.96
C TYR A 163 -16.59 18.81 6.82
N LEU A 164 -15.62 19.67 6.47
CA LEU A 164 -15.85 21.09 6.27
C LEU A 164 -16.89 21.36 5.18
N GLN A 165 -16.87 20.62 4.08
CA GLN A 165 -17.85 20.73 3.01
C GLN A 165 -19.25 20.38 3.52
N GLY A 166 -19.39 19.30 4.28
CA GLY A 166 -20.67 18.94 4.90
C GLY A 166 -21.21 20.05 5.83
N VAL A 167 -20.35 20.65 6.65
CA VAL A 167 -20.74 21.77 7.53
C VAL A 167 -21.18 22.99 6.73
N ALA A 168 -20.44 23.34 5.66
CA ALA A 168 -20.76 24.47 4.78
C ALA A 168 -22.11 24.29 4.06
N ASP A 169 -22.43 23.06 3.63
CA ASP A 169 -23.69 22.75 2.98
C ASP A 169 -24.89 22.80 3.95
N PHE A 170 -24.70 22.45 5.21
CA PHE A 170 -25.72 22.61 6.26
C PHE A 170 -25.99 24.06 6.61
N SER A 171 -24.98 24.94 6.53
CA SER A 171 -25.11 26.35 6.86
C SER A 171 -25.79 27.16 5.74
N LYS A 172 -25.97 26.60 4.55
CA LYS A 172 -26.65 27.23 3.41
C LYS A 172 -28.15 26.88 3.30
N LYS A 173 -28.65 25.99 4.16
CA LYS A 173 -30.07 25.63 4.26
C LYS A 173 -30.74 26.35 5.43
#